data_843511cff85e56778e4b046091cf9b87
#
_entry.id   843511cff85e56778e4b046091cf9b87
#
_cell.length_a   1.000
_cell.length_b   1.000
_cell.length_c   1.000
_cell.angle_alpha   90.00
_cell.angle_beta   90.00
_cell.angle_gamma   90.00
#
_symmetry.space_group_name_H-M   'P 1'
#
loop_
_entity.id
_entity.type
_entity.pdbx_description
1 polymer ?
#
loop_
_entity_poly.entity_id
_entity_poly.type
_entity_poly.pdbx_seq_one_letter_code
_entity_poly.pdbx_strand_id
1 'polypeptide(L)'
;EYLSKIQGSLPQGVKTEMGSDATSVGWVFQYALVDESGTNSTDELRTYQDWFLRYAVQSVPGVAEVATVGGRQRQYQVTIDPNVLSAYGVPLSRVAEAIRMSNEEVGGRLIELSGREYMVRGRGYLKSVKDIEQIVLKTNERGTPLTVGDVGRVSLGPEIRRGVADLDG
;
A
#
# COMPACT_ATOMS: atom_id res chain seq x y z
N GLU A 1 -23.28 3.45 -10.16
CA GLU A 1 -23.76 3.24 -11.54
C GLU A 1 -23.29 4.31 -12.52
N TYR A 2 -23.39 5.62 -12.22
CA TYR A 2 -22.93 6.70 -13.12
C TYR A 2 -21.41 6.70 -13.28
N LEU A 3 -20.64 6.52 -12.22
CA LEU A 3 -19.16 6.49 -12.26
C LEU A 3 -18.63 5.35 -13.13
N SER A 4 -19.22 4.16 -13.07
CA SER A 4 -18.82 3.04 -13.93
C SER A 4 -19.12 3.28 -15.41
N LYS A 5 -20.14 4.08 -15.75
CA LYS A 5 -20.43 4.46 -17.14
C LYS A 5 -19.45 5.51 -17.69
N ILE A 6 -18.97 6.41 -16.84
CA ILE A 6 -18.07 7.50 -17.23
C ILE A 6 -16.60 7.04 -17.26
N GLN A 7 -16.25 6.00 -16.52
CA GLN A 7 -14.88 5.51 -16.38
C GLN A 7 -14.23 5.13 -17.71
N GLY A 8 -15.04 4.63 -18.67
CA GLY A 8 -14.57 4.31 -20.03
C GLY A 8 -14.33 5.53 -20.94
N SER A 9 -14.85 6.71 -20.58
CA SER A 9 -14.68 7.96 -21.34
C SER A 9 -13.58 8.88 -20.79
N LEU A 10 -12.96 8.49 -19.66
CA LEU A 10 -11.88 9.24 -19.04
C LEU A 10 -10.53 8.90 -19.70
N PRO A 11 -9.57 9.84 -19.72
CA PRO A 11 -8.22 9.58 -20.22
C PRO A 11 -7.56 8.41 -19.47
N GLN A 12 -6.68 7.68 -20.17
CA GLN A 12 -5.94 6.58 -19.55
C GLN A 12 -5.12 7.06 -18.35
N GLY A 13 -5.19 6.32 -17.25
CA GLY A 13 -4.48 6.63 -16.00
C GLY A 13 -5.24 7.48 -15.00
N VAL A 14 -6.44 7.96 -15.33
CA VAL A 14 -7.31 8.66 -14.37
C VAL A 14 -7.99 7.65 -13.45
N LYS A 15 -7.75 7.77 -12.15
CA LYS A 15 -8.48 7.02 -11.13
C LYS A 15 -9.64 7.88 -10.65
N THR A 16 -10.84 7.32 -10.74
CA THR A 16 -12.04 7.95 -10.15
C THR A 16 -12.29 7.32 -8.79
N GLU A 17 -12.42 8.15 -7.79
CA GLU A 17 -12.75 7.75 -6.43
C GLU A 17 -13.97 8.53 -5.98
N MET A 18 -14.93 7.85 -5.38
CA MET A 18 -16.08 8.52 -4.78
C MET A 18 -15.63 9.18 -3.49
N GLY A 19 -15.80 10.49 -3.40
CA GLY A 19 -15.64 11.21 -2.16
C GLY A 19 -16.67 10.77 -1.12
N SER A 20 -16.48 11.21 0.13
CA SER A 20 -17.39 10.90 1.21
C SER A 20 -18.79 11.49 0.93
N ASP A 21 -19.82 10.71 1.24
CA ASP A 21 -21.23 11.13 1.13
C ASP A 21 -21.62 12.17 2.22
N ALA A 22 -20.67 12.57 3.06
CA ALA A 22 -20.89 13.51 4.15
C ALA A 22 -20.82 14.96 3.66
N THR A 23 -21.91 15.69 3.86
CA THR A 23 -21.87 17.16 3.87
C THR A 23 -21.37 17.62 5.23
N SER A 24 -20.90 18.88 5.34
CA SER A 24 -20.49 19.48 6.62
C SER A 24 -21.59 19.44 7.69
N VAL A 25 -22.83 19.29 7.29
CA VAL A 25 -24.01 19.12 8.15
C VAL A 25 -24.13 17.68 8.69
N GLY A 26 -23.53 16.71 8.03
CA GLY A 26 -23.54 15.30 8.43
C GLY A 26 -22.42 14.92 9.41
N TRP A 27 -21.48 15.80 9.70
CA TRP A 27 -20.41 15.56 10.67
C TRP A 27 -20.92 15.83 12.09
N VAL A 28 -21.43 14.77 12.69
CA VAL A 28 -22.08 14.85 14.02
C VAL A 28 -21.10 14.71 15.17
N PHE A 29 -19.90 14.15 14.91
CA PHE A 29 -18.89 13.93 15.93
C PHE A 29 -17.48 14.04 15.35
N GLN A 30 -16.58 14.69 16.06
CA GLN A 30 -15.16 14.79 15.72
C GLN A 30 -14.32 14.41 16.94
N TYR A 31 -13.22 13.72 16.72
CA TYR A 31 -12.26 13.38 17.77
C TYR A 31 -10.83 13.48 17.23
N ALA A 32 -9.90 13.70 18.12
CA ALA A 32 -8.48 13.68 17.82
C ALA A 32 -7.79 12.54 18.56
N LEU A 33 -6.84 11.89 17.90
CA LEU A 33 -5.92 10.94 18.54
C LEU A 33 -4.69 11.70 19.00
N VAL A 34 -4.46 11.70 20.29
CA VAL A 34 -3.30 12.33 20.93
C VAL A 34 -2.49 11.26 21.64
N ASP A 35 -1.19 11.26 21.42
CA ASP A 35 -0.26 10.42 22.20
C ASP A 35 0.36 11.23 23.33
N GLU A 36 -0.16 11.06 24.54
CA GLU A 36 0.38 11.70 25.73
C GLU A 36 1.71 11.09 26.19
N SER A 37 2.02 9.87 25.74
CA SER A 37 3.26 9.20 26.11
C SER A 37 4.48 9.70 25.34
N GLY A 38 4.26 10.33 24.17
CA GLY A 38 5.31 10.75 23.25
C GLY A 38 6.09 9.60 22.61
N THR A 39 5.61 8.36 22.74
CA THR A 39 6.28 7.16 22.22
C THR A 39 5.81 6.77 20.83
N ASN A 40 4.61 7.18 20.43
CA ASN A 40 4.04 6.84 19.14
C ASN A 40 4.20 8.00 18.15
N SER A 41 4.63 7.68 16.96
CA SER A 41 4.72 8.65 15.87
C SER A 41 3.35 8.93 15.23
N THR A 42 3.21 10.03 14.51
CA THR A 42 1.96 10.38 13.82
C THR A 42 1.54 9.38 12.75
N ASP A 43 2.47 8.62 12.19
CA ASP A 43 2.18 7.53 11.24
C ASP A 43 1.70 6.26 11.95
N GLU A 44 2.11 6.03 13.20
CA GLU A 44 1.57 4.96 14.04
C GLU A 44 0.14 5.26 14.49
N LEU A 45 -0.11 6.49 14.96
CA LEU A 45 -1.46 6.94 15.28
C LEU A 45 -2.40 6.86 14.07
N ARG A 46 -1.91 7.28 12.88
CA ARG A 46 -2.67 7.17 11.64
C ARG A 46 -2.95 5.71 11.27
N THR A 47 -1.99 4.83 11.43
CA THR A 47 -2.16 3.39 11.18
C THR A 47 -3.22 2.80 12.13
N TYR A 48 -3.16 3.16 13.41
CA TYR A 48 -4.14 2.72 14.40
C TYR A 48 -5.56 3.22 14.07
N GLN A 49 -5.67 4.49 13.67
CA GLN A 49 -6.94 5.06 13.24
C GLN A 49 -7.53 4.32 12.03
N ASP A 50 -6.74 4.14 10.97
CA ASP A 50 -7.24 3.62 9.70
C ASP A 50 -7.53 2.11 9.74
N TRP A 51 -6.80 1.34 10.55
CA TRP A 51 -6.92 -0.12 10.59
C TRP A 51 -7.70 -0.68 11.77
N PHE A 52 -7.89 0.08 12.84
CA PHE A 52 -8.61 -0.37 14.03
C PHE A 52 -9.80 0.52 14.36
N LEU A 53 -9.58 1.79 14.70
CA LEU A 53 -10.64 2.66 15.19
C LEU A 53 -11.69 2.95 14.13
N ARG A 54 -11.28 3.20 12.90
CA ARG A 54 -12.20 3.43 11.79
C ARG A 54 -13.24 2.31 11.68
N TYR A 55 -12.78 1.06 11.68
CA TYR A 55 -13.68 -0.08 11.57
C TYR A 55 -14.56 -0.26 12.81
N ALA A 56 -13.98 -0.09 14.00
CA ALA A 56 -14.73 -0.19 15.26
C ALA A 56 -15.83 0.86 15.33
N VAL A 57 -15.54 2.13 15.00
CA VAL A 57 -16.52 3.21 15.00
C VAL A 57 -17.54 3.04 13.88
N GLN A 58 -17.11 2.63 12.68
CA GLN A 58 -18.01 2.42 11.55
C GLN A 58 -18.98 1.25 11.76
N SER A 59 -18.66 0.29 12.64
CA SER A 59 -19.55 -0.81 13.00
C SER A 59 -20.71 -0.39 13.92
N VAL A 60 -20.69 0.80 14.47
CA VAL A 60 -21.76 1.33 15.32
C VAL A 60 -23.00 1.65 14.46
N PRO A 61 -24.19 1.17 14.81
CA PRO A 61 -25.40 1.47 14.05
C PRO A 61 -25.65 2.98 13.94
N GLY A 62 -25.89 3.45 12.73
CA GLY A 62 -26.12 4.86 12.44
C GLY A 62 -24.88 5.64 12.02
N VAL A 63 -23.67 5.07 12.08
CA VAL A 63 -22.45 5.67 11.54
C VAL A 63 -22.33 5.27 10.07
N ALA A 64 -22.47 6.24 9.19
CA ALA A 64 -22.36 6.03 7.75
C ALA A 64 -20.91 5.98 7.29
N GLU A 65 -20.07 6.88 7.82
CA GLU A 65 -18.66 7.00 7.44
C GLU A 65 -17.80 7.51 8.59
N VAL A 66 -16.53 7.12 8.57
CA VAL A 66 -15.46 7.67 9.42
C VAL A 66 -14.36 8.21 8.52
N ALA A 67 -14.29 9.54 8.40
CA ALA A 67 -13.27 10.23 7.63
C ALA A 67 -12.06 10.55 8.50
N THR A 68 -10.87 10.24 8.00
CA THR A 68 -9.62 10.52 8.71
C THR A 68 -8.89 11.68 8.05
N VAL A 69 -8.56 12.70 8.83
CA VAL A 69 -7.80 13.89 8.40
C VAL A 69 -6.51 13.97 9.23
N GLY A 70 -5.41 14.37 8.60
CA GLY A 70 -4.11 14.47 9.27
C GLY A 70 -3.36 13.16 9.39
N GLY A 71 -2.22 13.21 10.08
CA GLY A 71 -1.27 12.11 10.14
C GLY A 71 -0.61 11.82 8.80
N ARG A 72 0.22 10.79 8.75
CA ARG A 72 0.88 10.30 7.54
C ARG A 72 0.72 8.80 7.43
N GLN A 73 0.33 8.31 6.27
CA GLN A 73 0.24 6.87 6.06
C GLN A 73 1.63 6.25 6.02
N ARG A 74 1.78 5.11 6.69
CA ARG A 74 3.01 4.33 6.64
C ARG A 74 3.09 3.58 5.32
N GLN A 75 4.25 3.63 4.67
CA GLN A 75 4.47 2.98 3.37
C GLN A 75 5.86 2.38 3.27
N TYR A 76 6.03 1.37 2.44
CA TYR A 76 7.33 0.92 1.99
C TYR A 76 7.90 1.91 0.96
N GLN A 77 9.11 2.38 1.21
CA GLN A 77 9.83 3.31 0.34
C GLN A 77 11.02 2.58 -0.26
N VAL A 78 11.06 2.54 -1.59
CA VAL A 78 12.17 1.96 -2.35
C VAL A 78 12.94 3.09 -3.00
N THR A 79 14.09 3.44 -2.43
CA THR A 79 14.98 4.49 -2.94
C THR A 79 16.06 3.85 -3.80
N ILE A 80 16.01 4.10 -5.09
CA ILE A 80 16.90 3.49 -6.08
C ILE A 80 18.07 4.40 -6.39
N ASP A 81 19.27 3.82 -6.53
CA ASP A 81 20.43 4.53 -7.07
C ASP A 81 20.45 4.42 -8.61
N PRO A 82 20.23 5.53 -9.34
CA PRO A 82 20.20 5.52 -10.80
C PRO A 82 21.55 5.15 -11.43
N ASN A 83 22.69 5.42 -10.76
CA ASN A 83 24.00 5.07 -11.27
C ASN A 83 24.20 3.54 -11.22
N VAL A 84 23.75 2.91 -10.14
CA VAL A 84 23.81 1.46 -9.97
C VAL A 84 22.88 0.78 -10.98
N LEU A 85 21.64 1.27 -11.17
CA LEU A 85 20.75 0.76 -12.22
C LEU A 85 21.39 0.83 -13.61
N SER A 86 22.00 1.96 -13.93
CA SER A 86 22.69 2.16 -15.21
C SER A 86 23.86 1.19 -15.39
N ALA A 87 24.66 0.99 -14.36
CA ALA A 87 25.80 0.07 -14.38
C ALA A 87 25.38 -1.39 -14.63
N TYR A 88 24.23 -1.80 -14.11
CA TYR A 88 23.67 -3.13 -14.35
C TYR A 88 22.77 -3.23 -15.59
N GLY A 89 22.54 -2.13 -16.29
CA GLY A 89 21.66 -2.07 -17.45
C GLY A 89 20.20 -2.43 -17.15
N VAL A 90 19.71 -2.05 -15.98
CA VAL A 90 18.33 -2.31 -15.54
C VAL A 90 17.51 -1.03 -15.60
N PRO A 91 16.44 -0.95 -16.39
CA PRO A 91 15.59 0.23 -16.41
C PRO A 91 14.72 0.30 -15.15
N LEU A 92 14.40 1.52 -14.69
CA LEU A 92 13.54 1.73 -13.51
C LEU A 92 12.16 1.08 -13.65
N SER A 93 11.62 1.03 -14.87
CA SER A 93 10.35 0.34 -15.16
C SER A 93 10.39 -1.15 -14.78
N ARG A 94 11.55 -1.81 -14.95
CA ARG A 94 11.73 -3.20 -14.57
C ARG A 94 11.65 -3.39 -13.05
N VAL A 95 12.19 -2.43 -12.28
CA VAL A 95 12.08 -2.47 -10.82
C VAL A 95 10.61 -2.34 -10.39
N ALA A 96 9.89 -1.36 -10.94
CA ALA A 96 8.48 -1.15 -10.63
C ALA A 96 7.61 -2.37 -11.03
N GLU A 97 7.89 -2.98 -12.18
CA GLU A 97 7.21 -4.19 -12.64
C GLU A 97 7.49 -5.38 -11.72
N ALA A 98 8.77 -5.61 -11.37
CA ALA A 98 9.16 -6.71 -10.51
C ALA A 98 8.49 -6.63 -9.12
N ILE A 99 8.45 -5.43 -8.51
CA ILE A 99 7.76 -5.21 -7.24
C ILE A 99 6.26 -5.49 -7.37
N ARG A 100 5.62 -5.00 -8.45
CA ARG A 100 4.18 -5.24 -8.68
C ARG A 100 3.87 -6.72 -8.83
N MET A 101 4.62 -7.44 -9.65
CA MET A 101 4.43 -8.87 -9.87
C MET A 101 4.70 -9.71 -8.62
N SER A 102 5.63 -9.26 -7.76
CA SER A 102 5.95 -9.95 -6.51
C SER A 102 4.92 -9.71 -5.40
N ASN A 103 3.97 -8.80 -5.59
CA ASN A 103 2.90 -8.50 -4.64
C ASN A 103 1.52 -8.94 -5.15
N GLU A 104 1.47 -9.96 -5.97
CA GLU A 104 0.23 -10.50 -6.51
C GLU A 104 -0.08 -11.88 -5.91
N GLU A 105 -1.37 -12.10 -5.64
CA GLU A 105 -1.87 -13.42 -5.31
C GLU A 105 -2.33 -14.10 -6.60
N VAL A 106 -1.65 -15.17 -6.96
CA VAL A 106 -2.04 -15.96 -8.14
C VAL A 106 -3.03 -17.03 -7.69
N GLY A 107 -4.26 -16.95 -8.18
CA GLY A 107 -5.28 -17.99 -8.03
C GLY A 107 -4.79 -19.28 -8.62
N GLY A 108 -4.84 -20.35 -7.82
CA GLY A 108 -4.21 -21.59 -8.14
C GLY A 108 -4.95 -22.45 -9.14
N ARG A 109 -4.21 -23.34 -9.80
CA ARG A 109 -4.77 -24.47 -10.53
C ARG A 109 -5.20 -25.55 -9.55
N LEU A 110 -6.25 -26.27 -9.89
CA LEU A 110 -6.57 -27.55 -9.28
C LEU A 110 -5.53 -28.59 -9.73
N ILE A 111 -4.92 -29.26 -8.77
CA ILE A 111 -4.09 -30.44 -9.03
C ILE A 111 -4.86 -31.64 -8.53
N GLU A 112 -5.15 -32.57 -9.43
CA GLU A 112 -5.72 -33.86 -9.06
C GLU A 112 -4.59 -34.86 -8.79
N LEU A 113 -4.52 -35.34 -7.57
CA LEU A 113 -3.53 -36.34 -7.14
C LEU A 113 -4.22 -37.44 -6.35
N SER A 114 -4.11 -38.68 -6.81
CA SER A 114 -4.68 -39.85 -6.13
C SER A 114 -6.18 -39.77 -5.88
N GLY A 115 -6.97 -39.20 -6.83
CA GLY A 115 -8.41 -39.07 -6.73
C GLY A 115 -8.88 -37.98 -5.75
N ARG A 116 -8.00 -37.06 -5.39
CA ARG A 116 -8.31 -35.87 -4.57
C ARG A 116 -7.89 -34.60 -5.30
N GLU A 117 -8.73 -33.58 -5.21
CA GLU A 117 -8.44 -32.27 -5.76
C GLU A 117 -7.74 -31.41 -4.71
N TYR A 118 -6.61 -30.82 -5.08
CA TYR A 118 -5.86 -29.88 -4.28
C TYR A 118 -5.84 -28.53 -4.96
N MET A 119 -6.30 -27.50 -4.26
CA MET A 119 -6.18 -26.14 -4.74
C MET A 119 -4.80 -25.59 -4.40
N VAL A 120 -4.02 -25.26 -5.42
CA VAL A 120 -2.72 -24.59 -5.25
C VAL A 120 -2.93 -23.09 -5.22
N ARG A 121 -2.56 -22.44 -4.15
CA ARG A 121 -2.65 -20.99 -3.97
C ARG A 121 -1.24 -20.42 -3.82
N GLY A 122 -0.82 -19.61 -4.78
CA GLY A 122 0.42 -18.82 -4.66
C GLY A 122 0.17 -17.61 -3.75
N ARG A 123 0.78 -17.60 -2.56
CA ARG A 123 0.74 -16.42 -1.67
C ARG A 123 1.96 -15.56 -1.95
N GLY A 124 1.77 -14.44 -2.65
CA GLY A 124 2.84 -13.54 -3.07
C GLY A 124 2.85 -12.17 -2.37
N TYR A 125 2.07 -11.98 -1.29
CA TYR A 125 2.06 -10.69 -0.62
C TYR A 125 3.37 -10.39 0.12
N LEU A 126 3.93 -9.24 -0.18
CA LEU A 126 5.10 -8.68 0.51
C LEU A 126 4.69 -8.22 1.91
N LYS A 127 5.42 -8.68 2.94
CA LYS A 127 5.08 -8.42 4.35
C LYS A 127 6.15 -7.65 5.09
N SER A 128 7.34 -7.57 4.54
CA SER A 128 8.49 -6.95 5.20
C SER A 128 9.38 -6.20 4.21
N VAL A 129 10.21 -5.32 4.74
CA VAL A 129 11.30 -4.66 4.00
C VAL A 129 12.18 -5.71 3.32
N LYS A 130 12.51 -6.78 4.04
CA LYS A 130 13.37 -7.85 3.54
C LYS A 130 12.77 -8.59 2.33
N ASP A 131 11.47 -8.81 2.32
CA ASP A 131 10.80 -9.45 1.18
C ASP A 131 10.96 -8.60 -0.08
N ILE A 132 10.86 -7.27 0.06
CA ILE A 132 11.04 -6.34 -1.06
C ILE A 132 12.50 -6.30 -1.50
N GLU A 133 13.46 -6.28 -0.57
CA GLU A 133 14.89 -6.30 -0.89
C GLU A 133 15.30 -7.55 -1.67
N GLN A 134 14.66 -8.68 -1.41
CA GLN A 134 14.94 -9.97 -2.06
C GLN A 134 14.30 -10.16 -3.43
N ILE A 135 13.48 -9.23 -3.90
CA ILE A 135 12.87 -9.32 -5.23
C ILE A 135 13.94 -9.31 -6.31
N VAL A 136 13.93 -10.34 -7.16
CA VAL A 136 14.90 -10.51 -8.24
C VAL A 136 14.53 -9.65 -9.44
N LEU A 137 15.45 -8.80 -9.87
CA LEU A 137 15.33 -7.92 -11.04
C LEU A 137 15.85 -8.60 -12.32
N LYS A 138 17.00 -9.27 -12.19
CA LYS A 138 17.73 -9.91 -13.29
C LYS A 138 18.60 -11.04 -12.73
N THR A 139 18.90 -12.03 -13.55
CA THR A 139 19.86 -13.07 -13.24
C THR A 139 20.98 -13.02 -14.27
N ASN A 140 22.23 -13.11 -13.82
CA ASN A 140 23.38 -13.15 -14.71
C ASN A 140 23.57 -14.55 -15.34
N GLU A 141 24.48 -14.70 -16.28
CA GLU A 141 24.78 -15.97 -16.96
C GLU A 141 25.23 -17.09 -16.01
N ARG A 142 25.76 -16.75 -14.84
CA ARG A 142 26.20 -17.70 -13.80
C ARG A 142 25.11 -18.06 -12.80
N GLY A 143 23.87 -17.56 -13.01
CA GLY A 143 22.74 -17.85 -12.14
C GLY A 143 22.67 -16.96 -10.89
N THR A 144 23.55 -15.95 -10.74
CA THR A 144 23.52 -15.02 -9.59
C THR A 144 22.41 -14.00 -9.80
N PRO A 145 21.44 -13.88 -8.87
CA PRO A 145 20.39 -12.89 -8.96
C PRO A 145 20.90 -11.49 -8.60
N LEU A 146 20.40 -10.49 -9.30
CA LEU A 146 20.45 -9.08 -8.91
C LEU A 146 19.10 -8.73 -8.30
N THR A 147 19.10 -8.23 -7.08
CA THR A 147 17.89 -7.95 -6.31
C THR A 147 17.61 -6.44 -6.18
N VAL A 148 16.43 -6.10 -5.66
CA VAL A 148 16.07 -4.70 -5.35
C VAL A 148 17.05 -4.12 -4.32
N GLY A 149 17.45 -4.90 -3.32
CA GLY A 149 18.42 -4.49 -2.31
C GLY A 149 19.81 -4.19 -2.85
N ASP A 150 20.21 -4.77 -3.99
CA ASP A 150 21.51 -4.50 -4.63
C ASP A 150 21.53 -3.18 -5.39
N VAL A 151 20.38 -2.65 -5.81
CA VAL A 151 20.26 -1.44 -6.63
C VAL A 151 19.65 -0.25 -5.87
N GLY A 152 19.27 -0.47 -4.62
CA GLY A 152 18.65 0.57 -3.81
C GLY A 152 18.48 0.19 -2.36
N ARG A 153 17.81 1.05 -1.63
CA ARG A 153 17.49 0.87 -0.22
C ARG A 153 15.98 0.78 -0.04
N VAL A 154 15.54 -0.19 0.73
CA VAL A 154 14.15 -0.31 1.14
C VAL A 154 14.00 0.11 2.60
N SER A 155 13.00 0.92 2.89
CA SER A 155 12.70 1.37 4.25
C SER A 155 11.20 1.46 4.46
N LEU A 156 10.78 1.39 5.72
CA LEU A 156 9.43 1.74 6.12
C LEU A 156 9.44 3.20 6.55
N GLY A 157 8.55 4.00 6.00
CA GLY A 157 8.52 5.43 6.30
C GLY A 157 7.15 6.05 6.05
N PRO A 158 6.95 7.27 6.50
CA PRO A 158 5.70 7.98 6.31
C PRO A 158 5.57 8.49 4.86
N GLU A 159 4.35 8.50 4.34
CA GLU A 159 4.03 9.16 3.08
C GLU A 159 4.38 10.66 3.14
N ILE A 160 4.59 11.27 1.97
CA ILE A 160 4.77 12.71 1.85
C ILE A 160 3.57 13.41 2.46
N ARG A 161 3.82 14.38 3.34
CA ARG A 161 2.79 15.14 4.03
C ARG A 161 1.94 15.92 3.03
N ARG A 162 0.64 15.64 2.96
CA ARG A 162 -0.32 16.29 2.07
C ARG A 162 -1.27 17.24 2.80
N GLY A 163 -1.33 17.15 4.12
CA GLY A 163 -2.21 17.96 4.94
C GLY A 163 -1.73 18.04 6.38
N VAL A 164 -2.30 18.96 7.12
CA VAL A 164 -2.05 19.19 8.54
C VAL A 164 -3.39 19.20 9.24
N ALA A 165 -3.52 18.43 10.31
CA ALA A 165 -4.54 18.65 11.33
C ALA A 165 -3.80 19.07 12.59
N ASP A 166 -4.27 20.12 13.22
CA ASP A 166 -3.74 20.65 14.46
C ASP A 166 -4.85 20.77 15.48
N LEU A 167 -4.53 20.49 16.72
CA LEU A 167 -5.42 20.64 17.86
C LEU A 167 -4.67 21.46 18.92
N ASP A 168 -5.21 22.64 19.21
CA ASP A 168 -4.70 23.57 20.23
C ASP A 168 -3.30 24.16 19.97
N GLY A 169 -2.85 24.23 18.70
CA GLY A 169 -1.62 24.88 18.28
C GLY A 169 -0.40 24.00 18.34
#